data_0462376cd691cdcc708be2dd210f9f8b
#
_entry.id   0462376cd691cdcc708be2dd210f9f8b
#
_cell.length_a   1.000
_cell.length_b   1.000
_cell.length_c   1.000
_cell.angle_alpha   90.00
_cell.angle_beta   90.00
_cell.angle_gamma   90.00
#
_symmetry.space_group_name_H-M   'P 1'
#
loop_
_entity.id
_entity.type
_entity.pdbx_description
1 polymer ?
#
loop_
_entity_poly.entity_id
_entity_poly.type
_entity_poly.pdbx_seq_one_letter_code
_entity_poly.pdbx_strand_id
1 'polypeptide(L)'
;AKAIDWLLEPDDVGVRYLAMRDLVKADEKALAPVREKAHTEGPIEEILANMNNEGYWVKPGAGYSPKYSGTVWSVILLAELGASITADNRTATACSYVLEHTLTTTGQFTHNGQPSGTIDCLQGNMCSSLLDLGSTDPRLDKAFEWMSRTVTGEGLAPVEDKKAPLRYYAHKCGPNFICGANNKLPCAWGAVKVMLAFSKLPEEKRTPLINNAINAGIDFLFSVDPATAEYPCGFADKPSGNWWKFGFPVFYVTDILQIAEALVPLGYGKDPRLANALNIIRDKQDTEGRWNMEYDYKGKTWVDFGKKKQPNKWVTLRALRVLKAIES
;
A
#
# COMPACT_ATOMS: atom_id res chain seq x y z
N ALA A 1 22.47 7.15 -11.72
CA ALA A 1 23.34 7.94 -10.84
C ALA A 1 22.77 9.34 -10.62
N LYS A 2 22.48 10.12 -11.66
CA LYS A 2 21.95 11.50 -11.54
C LYS A 2 20.65 11.61 -10.75
N ALA A 3 19.71 10.68 -10.96
CA ALA A 3 18.43 10.72 -10.26
C ALA A 3 18.59 10.39 -8.78
N ILE A 4 19.47 9.45 -8.44
CA ILE A 4 19.76 9.12 -7.04
C ILE A 4 20.39 10.33 -6.33
N ASP A 5 21.35 11.00 -6.96
CA ASP A 5 21.95 12.22 -6.41
C ASP A 5 20.90 13.31 -6.14
N TRP A 6 19.95 13.45 -7.05
CA TRP A 6 18.83 14.35 -6.87
C TRP A 6 17.95 14.00 -5.66
N LEU A 7 17.65 12.70 -5.46
CA LEU A 7 16.89 12.25 -4.29
C LEU A 7 17.63 12.43 -2.97
N LEU A 8 18.97 12.47 -3.00
CA LEU A 8 19.81 12.64 -1.82
C LEU A 8 20.01 14.11 -1.44
N GLU A 9 19.50 15.06 -2.22
CA GLU A 9 19.56 16.47 -1.88
C GLU A 9 18.83 16.77 -0.57
N PRO A 10 19.31 17.76 0.22
CA PRO A 10 18.76 18.02 1.56
C PRO A 10 17.41 18.75 1.60
N ASP A 11 16.91 19.22 0.48
CA ASP A 11 15.66 20.00 0.40
C ASP A 11 14.40 19.19 0.73
N ASP A 12 14.42 17.87 0.47
CA ASP A 12 13.35 16.95 0.86
C ASP A 12 13.92 15.84 1.76
N VAL A 13 13.86 16.08 3.05
CA VAL A 13 14.48 15.19 4.04
C VAL A 13 13.83 13.80 4.07
N GLY A 14 12.54 13.70 3.80
CA GLY A 14 11.83 12.42 3.75
C GLY A 14 12.32 11.54 2.61
N VAL A 15 12.39 12.08 1.41
CA VAL A 15 12.94 11.37 0.24
C VAL A 15 14.40 11.02 0.46
N ARG A 16 15.19 11.96 0.97
CA ARG A 16 16.61 11.73 1.26
C ARG A 16 16.81 10.52 2.18
N TYR A 17 16.06 10.47 3.28
CA TYR A 17 16.12 9.35 4.20
C TYR A 17 15.80 8.02 3.50
N LEU A 18 14.69 7.97 2.77
CA LEU A 18 14.26 6.74 2.10
C LEU A 18 15.20 6.32 0.97
N ALA A 19 15.76 7.28 0.23
CA ALA A 19 16.76 6.98 -0.79
C ALA A 19 18.05 6.43 -0.17
N MET A 20 18.50 6.99 0.94
CA MET A 20 19.65 6.45 1.68
C MET A 20 19.40 5.01 2.17
N ARG A 21 18.20 4.76 2.70
CA ARG A 21 17.81 3.43 3.21
C ARG A 21 17.67 2.41 2.09
N ASP A 22 16.92 2.74 1.03
CA ASP A 22 16.41 1.77 0.06
C ASP A 22 17.27 1.68 -1.21
N LEU A 23 17.92 2.76 -1.62
CA LEU A 23 18.71 2.80 -2.86
C LEU A 23 20.21 2.73 -2.59
N VAL A 24 20.70 3.50 -1.65
CA VAL A 24 22.16 3.53 -1.29
C VAL A 24 22.51 2.40 -0.33
N LYS A 25 21.55 1.90 0.45
CA LYS A 25 21.76 0.90 1.51
C LYS A 25 22.78 1.38 2.55
N ALA A 26 22.66 2.64 2.97
CA ALA A 26 23.50 3.23 3.98
C ALA A 26 23.40 2.46 5.31
N ASP A 27 24.47 2.49 6.10
CA ASP A 27 24.49 1.84 7.41
C ASP A 27 23.64 2.60 8.45
N GLU A 28 23.35 1.96 9.57
CA GLU A 28 22.50 2.54 10.62
C GLU A 28 23.11 3.83 11.21
N LYS A 29 24.43 3.92 11.28
CA LYS A 29 25.10 5.12 11.76
C LYS A 29 24.82 6.33 10.86
N ALA A 30 24.78 6.13 9.55
CA ALA A 30 24.45 7.18 8.59
C ALA A 30 22.93 7.45 8.54
N LEU A 31 22.09 6.42 8.69
CA LEU A 31 20.64 6.54 8.62
C LEU A 31 20.01 7.22 9.84
N ALA A 32 20.50 6.95 11.05
CA ALA A 32 19.87 7.42 12.28
C ALA A 32 19.63 8.94 12.32
N PRO A 33 20.62 9.81 12.04
CA PRO A 33 20.39 11.26 12.08
C PRO A 33 19.43 11.74 10.98
N VAL A 34 19.44 11.13 9.80
CA VAL A 34 18.54 11.51 8.70
C VAL A 34 17.12 11.03 8.99
N ARG A 35 16.96 9.86 9.58
CA ARG A 35 15.65 9.35 10.05
C ARG A 35 15.05 10.29 11.09
N GLU A 36 15.83 10.71 12.08
CA GLU A 36 15.37 11.65 13.09
C GLU A 36 14.92 12.97 12.46
N LYS A 37 15.70 13.50 11.53
CA LYS A 37 15.37 14.72 10.83
C LYS A 37 14.08 14.56 10.00
N ALA A 38 13.88 13.42 9.34
CA ALA A 38 12.67 13.12 8.59
C ALA A 38 11.41 13.06 9.48
N HIS A 39 11.57 12.74 10.76
CA HIS A 39 10.47 12.68 11.72
C HIS A 39 10.19 14.02 12.44
N THR A 40 11.16 14.93 12.46
CA THR A 40 11.04 16.23 13.16
C THR A 40 10.84 17.41 12.23
N GLU A 41 11.15 17.23 10.96
CA GLU A 41 11.01 18.26 9.93
C GLU A 41 10.30 17.68 8.69
N GLY A 42 9.33 18.34 8.13
CA GLY A 42 8.69 17.95 6.90
C GLY A 42 7.39 17.13 7.07
N PRO A 43 7.05 16.27 6.08
CA PRO A 43 5.70 15.69 5.99
C PRO A 43 5.28 14.83 7.18
N ILE A 44 6.16 13.99 7.71
CA ILE A 44 5.83 13.11 8.86
C ILE A 44 5.41 13.97 10.06
N GLU A 45 6.21 14.97 10.41
CA GLU A 45 5.88 15.86 11.52
C GLU A 45 4.57 16.61 11.27
N GLU A 46 4.38 17.11 10.07
CA GLU A 46 3.17 17.84 9.70
C GLU A 46 1.90 16.99 9.86
N ILE A 47 1.96 15.72 9.47
CA ILE A 47 0.84 14.80 9.63
C ILE A 47 0.62 14.44 11.10
N LEU A 48 1.68 14.09 11.83
CA LEU A 48 1.59 13.73 13.23
C LEU A 48 1.14 14.89 14.12
N ALA A 49 1.49 16.13 13.78
CA ALA A 49 1.03 17.33 14.48
C ALA A 49 -0.49 17.51 14.43
N ASN A 50 -1.16 16.95 13.43
CA ASN A 50 -2.63 16.99 13.30
C ASN A 50 -3.34 15.80 13.96
N MET A 51 -2.59 14.84 14.51
CA MET A 51 -3.16 13.68 15.19
C MET A 51 -3.76 14.07 16.55
N ASN A 52 -4.91 13.51 16.88
CA ASN A 52 -5.45 13.58 18.24
C ASN A 52 -4.60 12.72 19.17
N ASN A 53 -4.52 13.08 20.45
CA ASN A 53 -3.72 12.35 21.45
C ASN A 53 -4.11 10.88 21.61
N GLU A 54 -5.34 10.51 21.24
CA GLU A 54 -5.79 9.10 21.24
C GLU A 54 -5.32 8.30 20.04
N GLY A 55 -4.81 8.95 18.98
CA GLY A 55 -4.24 8.28 17.81
C GLY A 55 -5.09 8.34 16.55
N TYR A 56 -6.11 9.18 16.48
CA TYR A 56 -6.94 9.37 15.29
C TYR A 56 -6.77 10.78 14.71
N TRP A 57 -7.22 10.95 13.45
CA TRP A 57 -7.30 12.24 12.77
C TRP A 57 -8.75 12.58 12.46
N VAL A 58 -9.09 13.84 12.59
CA VAL A 58 -10.39 14.48 12.29
C VAL A 58 -11.49 14.06 13.27
N LYS A 59 -11.83 12.78 13.34
CA LYS A 59 -12.88 12.26 14.23
C LYS A 59 -12.60 10.84 14.68
N PRO A 60 -13.10 10.42 15.86
CA PRO A 60 -12.94 9.04 16.33
C PRO A 60 -13.76 8.05 15.48
N GLY A 61 -13.51 6.75 15.67
CA GLY A 61 -14.20 5.66 15.01
C GLY A 61 -13.25 4.85 14.13
N ALA A 62 -13.81 4.12 13.16
CA ALA A 62 -13.03 3.24 12.27
C ALA A 62 -12.04 4.00 11.36
N GLY A 63 -12.26 5.28 11.15
CA GLY A 63 -11.28 6.16 10.52
C GLY A 63 -11.23 6.16 9.00
N TYR A 64 -12.19 5.54 8.33
CA TYR A 64 -12.25 5.55 6.87
C TYR A 64 -12.73 6.91 6.31
N SER A 65 -13.61 7.58 7.03
CA SER A 65 -14.09 8.92 6.67
C SER A 65 -13.52 9.97 7.62
N PRO A 66 -13.18 11.18 7.15
CA PRO A 66 -13.22 11.61 5.76
C PRO A 66 -12.09 11.00 4.92
N LYS A 67 -12.34 10.75 3.63
CA LYS A 67 -11.33 10.23 2.71
C LYS A 67 -10.13 11.16 2.64
N TYR A 68 -8.96 10.56 2.63
CA TYR A 68 -7.62 11.11 2.43
C TYR A 68 -7.08 11.96 3.59
N SER A 69 -7.88 12.38 4.55
CA SER A 69 -7.43 13.07 5.76
C SER A 69 -7.76 12.33 7.06
N GLY A 70 -8.70 11.38 7.02
CA GLY A 70 -9.05 10.56 8.18
C GLY A 70 -7.94 9.59 8.59
N THR A 71 -8.20 8.82 9.64
CA THR A 71 -7.19 8.01 10.32
C THR A 71 -6.52 6.98 9.43
N VAL A 72 -7.30 6.15 8.69
CA VAL A 72 -6.69 5.11 7.85
C VAL A 72 -5.80 5.71 6.76
N TRP A 73 -6.19 6.84 6.18
CA TRP A 73 -5.45 7.51 5.12
C TRP A 73 -4.17 8.13 5.66
N SER A 74 -4.22 8.73 6.84
CA SER A 74 -3.06 9.28 7.52
C SER A 74 -2.04 8.19 7.88
N VAL A 75 -2.51 7.03 8.35
CA VAL A 75 -1.65 5.87 8.65
C VAL A 75 -1.00 5.33 7.38
N ILE A 76 -1.75 5.19 6.28
CA ILE A 76 -1.21 4.76 4.99
C ILE A 76 -0.12 5.73 4.52
N LEU A 77 -0.40 7.02 4.59
CA LEU A 77 0.55 8.04 4.17
C LEU A 77 1.82 8.05 5.03
N LEU A 78 1.69 7.96 6.34
CA LEU A 78 2.85 7.84 7.24
C LEU A 78 3.73 6.65 6.88
N ALA A 79 3.13 5.51 6.54
CA ALA A 79 3.87 4.32 6.12
C ALA A 79 4.64 4.57 4.81
N GLU A 80 4.01 5.21 3.83
CA GLU A 80 4.66 5.55 2.56
C GLU A 80 5.81 6.56 2.75
N LEU A 81 5.72 7.39 3.77
CA LEU A 81 6.75 8.39 4.10
C LEU A 81 7.91 7.83 4.92
N GLY A 82 7.82 6.58 5.36
CA GLY A 82 8.88 5.96 6.16
C GLY A 82 8.79 6.24 7.66
N ALA A 83 7.63 6.62 8.17
CA ALA A 83 7.42 6.77 9.62
C ALA A 83 7.63 5.43 10.34
N SER A 84 8.01 5.49 11.61
CA SER A 84 8.32 4.32 12.42
C SER A 84 7.78 4.47 13.83
N ILE A 85 7.24 3.36 14.38
CA ILE A 85 6.78 3.31 15.77
C ILE A 85 7.91 3.48 16.78
N THR A 86 9.15 3.16 16.39
CA THR A 86 10.31 3.31 17.26
C THR A 86 10.92 4.71 17.21
N ALA A 87 10.68 5.44 16.13
CA ALA A 87 11.21 6.79 15.97
C ALA A 87 10.31 7.87 16.60
N ASP A 88 9.01 7.60 16.71
CA ASP A 88 8.05 8.55 17.27
C ASP A 88 6.87 7.79 17.91
N ASN A 89 6.63 8.05 19.20
CA ASN A 89 5.54 7.41 19.95
C ASN A 89 4.14 7.72 19.40
N ARG A 90 3.96 8.85 18.72
CA ARG A 90 2.68 9.18 18.08
C ARG A 90 2.35 8.18 16.98
N THR A 91 3.35 7.69 16.26
CA THR A 91 3.17 6.63 15.26
C THR A 91 2.70 5.34 15.92
N ALA A 92 3.29 4.94 17.05
CA ALA A 92 2.86 3.77 17.80
C ALA A 92 1.41 3.93 18.31
N THR A 93 1.04 5.11 18.76
CA THR A 93 -0.33 5.42 19.22
C THR A 93 -1.33 5.28 18.04
N ALA A 94 -0.99 5.77 16.87
CA ALA A 94 -1.83 5.64 15.68
C ALA A 94 -2.01 4.16 15.27
N CYS A 95 -0.94 3.37 15.29
CA CYS A 95 -1.02 1.93 15.00
C CYS A 95 -1.93 1.22 15.99
N SER A 96 -1.81 1.49 17.30
CA SER A 96 -2.67 0.93 18.33
C SER A 96 -4.13 1.32 18.12
N TYR A 97 -4.36 2.56 17.70
CA TYR A 97 -5.73 3.05 17.46
C TYR A 97 -6.42 2.27 16.33
N VAL A 98 -5.77 2.09 15.19
CA VAL A 98 -6.38 1.36 14.07
C VAL A 98 -6.56 -0.13 14.39
N LEU A 99 -5.67 -0.73 15.16
CA LEU A 99 -5.81 -2.11 15.61
C LEU A 99 -6.99 -2.27 16.57
N GLU A 100 -7.33 -1.23 17.34
CA GLU A 100 -8.45 -1.23 18.25
C GLU A 100 -9.79 -0.85 17.59
N HIS A 101 -9.79 0.13 16.68
CA HIS A 101 -11.02 0.75 16.19
C HIS A 101 -11.36 0.42 14.73
N THR A 102 -10.38 0.09 13.89
CA THR A 102 -10.60 -0.26 12.49
C THR A 102 -10.66 -1.77 12.30
N LEU A 103 -9.84 -2.51 13.04
CA LEU A 103 -9.77 -3.97 12.99
C LEU A 103 -10.84 -4.59 13.87
N THR A 104 -11.52 -5.63 13.36
CA THR A 104 -12.44 -6.45 14.15
C THR A 104 -11.71 -7.58 14.87
N THR A 105 -12.37 -8.24 15.80
CA THR A 105 -11.81 -9.39 16.56
C THR A 105 -11.54 -10.60 15.66
N THR A 106 -12.13 -10.67 14.48
CA THR A 106 -11.96 -11.77 13.53
C THR A 106 -11.02 -11.44 12.37
N GLY A 107 -10.35 -10.28 12.41
CA GLY A 107 -9.24 -9.96 11.51
C GLY A 107 -9.57 -9.03 10.33
N GLN A 108 -10.78 -8.49 10.25
CA GLN A 108 -11.16 -7.57 9.18
C GLN A 108 -10.80 -6.13 9.54
N PHE A 109 -10.06 -5.44 8.68
CA PHE A 109 -10.03 -3.98 8.66
C PHE A 109 -11.27 -3.49 7.92
N THR A 110 -12.01 -2.58 8.53
CA THR A 110 -13.34 -2.19 8.05
C THR A 110 -13.50 -0.68 7.95
N HIS A 111 -14.43 -0.25 7.08
CA HIS A 111 -14.76 1.18 6.98
C HIS A 111 -15.72 1.66 8.08
N ASN A 112 -16.38 0.76 8.78
CA ASN A 112 -17.47 1.09 9.73
C ASN A 112 -17.37 0.38 11.10
N GLY A 113 -16.29 -0.35 11.37
CA GLY A 113 -16.11 -1.09 12.62
C GLY A 113 -16.82 -2.45 12.66
N GLN A 114 -17.50 -2.86 11.59
CA GLN A 114 -18.24 -4.12 11.49
C GLN A 114 -17.60 -5.07 10.47
N PRO A 115 -17.61 -6.40 10.69
CA PRO A 115 -17.03 -7.34 9.73
C PRO A 115 -17.55 -7.20 8.31
N SER A 116 -18.85 -6.87 8.15
CA SER A 116 -19.45 -6.62 6.83
C SER A 116 -18.91 -5.39 6.10
N GLY A 117 -18.22 -4.51 6.81
CA GLY A 117 -17.59 -3.31 6.25
C GLY A 117 -16.18 -3.53 5.72
N THR A 118 -15.75 -4.76 5.58
CA THR A 118 -14.42 -5.09 5.03
C THR A 118 -14.33 -4.78 3.54
N ILE A 119 -13.14 -4.38 3.10
CA ILE A 119 -12.84 -4.01 1.70
C ILE A 119 -11.44 -4.53 1.40
N ASP A 120 -11.23 -5.24 0.27
CA ASP A 120 -9.91 -5.80 -0.07
C ASP A 120 -8.81 -4.73 -0.11
N CYS A 121 -9.07 -3.59 -0.74
CA CYS A 121 -8.07 -2.53 -0.83
C CYS A 121 -7.73 -1.93 0.56
N LEU A 122 -8.70 -1.81 1.45
CA LEU A 122 -8.45 -1.34 2.83
C LEU A 122 -7.67 -2.39 3.62
N GLN A 123 -8.07 -3.66 3.54
CA GLN A 123 -7.39 -4.77 4.21
C GLN A 123 -5.92 -4.84 3.80
N GLY A 124 -5.65 -4.83 2.50
CA GLY A 124 -4.29 -4.86 1.98
C GLY A 124 -3.48 -3.62 2.38
N ASN A 125 -4.06 -2.43 2.25
CA ASN A 125 -3.39 -1.19 2.64
C ASN A 125 -3.04 -1.16 4.13
N MET A 126 -3.94 -1.59 5.01
CA MET A 126 -3.70 -1.56 6.45
C MET A 126 -2.67 -2.62 6.87
N CYS A 127 -2.76 -3.83 6.35
CA CYS A 127 -1.75 -4.86 6.60
C CYS A 127 -0.36 -4.42 6.14
N SER A 128 -0.26 -3.87 4.94
CA SER A 128 0.97 -3.34 4.37
C SER A 128 1.55 -2.19 5.20
N SER A 129 0.71 -1.21 5.52
CA SER A 129 1.13 0.00 6.23
C SER A 129 1.61 -0.29 7.64
N LEU A 130 0.92 -1.17 8.37
CA LEU A 130 1.33 -1.52 9.73
C LEU A 130 2.66 -2.27 9.76
N LEU A 131 2.94 -3.13 8.76
CA LEU A 131 4.26 -3.74 8.63
C LEU A 131 5.34 -2.68 8.36
N ASP A 132 5.10 -1.78 7.43
CA ASP A 132 6.06 -0.70 7.11
C ASP A 132 6.34 0.20 8.31
N LEU A 133 5.33 0.49 9.13
CA LEU A 133 5.49 1.29 10.35
C LEU A 133 6.20 0.56 11.48
N GLY A 134 6.42 -0.74 11.34
CA GLY A 134 7.15 -1.55 12.31
C GLY A 134 6.28 -2.24 13.36
N SER A 135 4.97 -2.32 13.17
CA SER A 135 4.08 -3.00 14.11
C SER A 135 4.41 -4.50 14.21
N THR A 136 4.52 -4.97 15.45
CA THR A 136 4.69 -6.39 15.79
C THR A 136 3.50 -6.95 16.56
N ASP A 137 2.39 -6.22 16.58
CA ASP A 137 1.19 -6.61 17.31
C ASP A 137 0.62 -7.92 16.74
N PRO A 138 0.33 -8.94 17.57
CA PRO A 138 -0.16 -10.24 17.11
C PRO A 138 -1.53 -10.17 16.42
N ARG A 139 -2.31 -9.11 16.62
CA ARG A 139 -3.57 -8.90 15.90
C ARG A 139 -3.34 -8.76 14.39
N LEU A 140 -2.16 -8.33 13.98
CA LEU A 140 -1.81 -8.22 12.57
C LEU A 140 -1.68 -9.59 11.90
N ASP A 141 -1.20 -10.60 12.62
CA ASP A 141 -1.14 -11.99 12.11
C ASP A 141 -2.55 -12.51 11.79
N LYS A 142 -3.51 -12.18 12.65
CA LYS A 142 -4.92 -12.53 12.43
C LYS A 142 -5.52 -11.83 11.22
N ALA A 143 -5.12 -10.58 11.00
CA ALA A 143 -5.54 -9.83 9.81
C ALA A 143 -4.99 -10.45 8.52
N PHE A 144 -3.75 -10.92 8.50
CA PHE A 144 -3.16 -11.65 7.37
C PHE A 144 -3.85 -12.99 7.14
N GLU A 145 -4.15 -13.73 8.19
CA GLU A 145 -4.88 -14.99 8.08
C GLU A 145 -6.26 -14.79 7.45
N TRP A 146 -7.03 -13.83 7.95
CA TRP A 146 -8.36 -13.53 7.39
C TRP A 146 -8.26 -13.06 5.94
N MET A 147 -7.29 -12.20 5.62
CA MET A 147 -7.05 -11.73 4.26
C MET A 147 -6.78 -12.90 3.32
N SER A 148 -6.01 -13.89 3.76
CA SER A 148 -5.72 -15.10 2.97
C SER A 148 -6.97 -15.96 2.76
N ARG A 149 -7.80 -16.10 3.80
CA ARG A 149 -9.07 -16.83 3.70
C ARG A 149 -10.04 -16.17 2.73
N THR A 150 -10.16 -14.85 2.77
CA THR A 150 -11.06 -14.15 1.84
C THR A 150 -10.59 -14.28 0.38
N VAL A 151 -9.29 -14.27 0.12
CA VAL A 151 -8.74 -14.47 -1.23
C VAL A 151 -9.01 -15.86 -1.76
N THR A 152 -8.78 -16.90 -0.95
CA THR A 152 -8.90 -18.31 -1.37
C THR A 152 -10.30 -18.89 -1.19
N GLY A 153 -11.11 -18.30 -0.32
CA GLY A 153 -12.37 -18.89 0.15
C GLY A 153 -12.18 -20.00 1.20
N GLU A 154 -10.94 -20.34 1.54
CA GLU A 154 -10.64 -21.45 2.43
C GLU A 154 -11.04 -21.15 3.87
N GLY A 155 -11.85 -22.04 4.45
CA GLY A 155 -12.30 -21.90 5.85
C GLY A 155 -13.34 -20.82 6.09
N LEU A 156 -13.93 -20.25 5.03
CA LEU A 156 -15.03 -19.30 5.13
C LEU A 156 -16.35 -19.97 4.75
N ALA A 157 -17.35 -19.83 5.60
CA ALA A 157 -18.70 -20.22 5.27
C ALA A 157 -19.38 -19.17 4.36
N PRO A 158 -20.41 -19.57 3.59
CA PRO A 158 -21.19 -18.62 2.79
C PRO A 158 -21.79 -17.49 3.65
N VAL A 159 -22.03 -16.36 3.03
CA VAL A 159 -22.63 -15.16 3.67
C VAL A 159 -23.96 -15.49 4.37
N GLU A 160 -24.73 -16.40 3.78
CA GLU A 160 -26.05 -16.82 4.27
C GLU A 160 -25.98 -17.59 5.59
N ASP A 161 -24.84 -18.24 5.87
CA ASP A 161 -24.65 -18.97 7.13
C ASP A 161 -24.33 -18.00 8.27
N LYS A 162 -25.38 -17.43 8.84
CA LYS A 162 -25.27 -16.44 9.92
C LYS A 162 -24.72 -16.99 11.23
N LYS A 163 -24.62 -18.32 11.37
CA LYS A 163 -24.13 -18.98 12.58
C LYS A 163 -22.65 -19.32 12.51
N ALA A 164 -22.05 -19.27 11.34
CA ALA A 164 -20.62 -19.58 11.20
C ALA A 164 -19.75 -18.51 11.87
N PRO A 165 -18.72 -18.91 12.62
CA PRO A 165 -17.82 -17.95 13.27
C PRO A 165 -16.97 -17.17 12.29
N LEU A 166 -16.56 -17.80 11.18
CA LEU A 166 -15.85 -17.17 10.07
C LEU A 166 -16.67 -17.37 8.79
N ARG A 167 -17.17 -16.33 8.24
CA ARG A 167 -17.94 -16.35 7.01
C ARG A 167 -17.49 -15.25 6.07
N TYR A 168 -17.87 -15.40 4.83
CA TYR A 168 -17.65 -14.40 3.83
C TYR A 168 -18.53 -13.16 4.09
N TYR A 169 -17.95 -12.09 4.58
CA TYR A 169 -18.69 -10.84 4.84
C TYR A 169 -18.78 -9.95 3.61
N ALA A 170 -18.98 -10.53 2.48
CA ALA A 170 -18.65 -9.96 1.22
C ALA A 170 -19.64 -8.98 0.63
N HIS A 171 -19.41 -7.73 0.80
CA HIS A 171 -19.89 -6.77 -0.18
C HIS A 171 -18.73 -6.29 -1.09
N LYS A 172 -17.56 -6.02 -0.52
CA LYS A 172 -16.39 -5.45 -1.23
C LYS A 172 -15.12 -6.26 -1.08
N CYS A 173 -15.23 -7.53 -0.77
CA CYS A 173 -14.13 -8.47 -0.74
C CYS A 173 -14.64 -9.90 -0.88
N GLY A 174 -13.77 -10.83 -1.14
CA GLY A 174 -14.12 -12.22 -1.16
C GLY A 174 -13.26 -13.08 -2.10
N PRO A 175 -13.62 -14.37 -2.28
CA PRO A 175 -12.80 -15.26 -3.09
C PRO A 175 -12.47 -14.64 -4.44
N ASN A 176 -11.19 -14.74 -4.80
CA ASN A 176 -10.66 -14.18 -6.05
C ASN A 176 -10.93 -12.68 -6.20
N PHE A 177 -10.84 -11.91 -5.10
CA PHE A 177 -10.95 -10.44 -5.09
C PHE A 177 -12.29 -9.88 -5.58
N ILE A 178 -13.36 -10.63 -5.45
CA ILE A 178 -14.72 -10.15 -5.81
C ILE A 178 -15.05 -8.89 -5.03
N CYS A 179 -15.59 -7.88 -5.72
CA CYS A 179 -15.93 -6.61 -5.10
C CYS A 179 -17.26 -6.07 -5.64
N GLY A 180 -18.21 -5.78 -4.73
CA GLY A 180 -19.50 -5.19 -5.10
C GLY A 180 -19.39 -3.84 -5.78
N ALA A 181 -18.35 -3.05 -5.43
CA ALA A 181 -18.08 -1.78 -6.10
C ALA A 181 -17.58 -1.97 -7.54
N ASN A 182 -17.14 -3.18 -7.91
CA ASN A 182 -16.77 -3.56 -9.27
C ASN A 182 -17.84 -4.47 -9.91
N ASN A 183 -19.09 -4.26 -9.58
CA ASN A 183 -20.22 -5.04 -10.07
C ASN A 183 -20.08 -6.55 -9.80
N LYS A 184 -19.55 -6.91 -8.62
CA LYS A 184 -19.28 -8.29 -8.18
C LYS A 184 -18.25 -9.04 -9.04
N LEU A 185 -17.46 -8.32 -9.83
CA LEU A 185 -16.32 -8.87 -10.56
C LEU A 185 -15.04 -8.77 -9.70
N PRO A 186 -14.03 -9.60 -9.98
CA PRO A 186 -12.73 -9.46 -9.34
C PRO A 186 -12.16 -8.04 -9.54
N CYS A 187 -11.64 -7.44 -8.47
CA CYS A 187 -11.09 -6.09 -8.50
C CYS A 187 -9.56 -6.11 -8.41
N ALA A 188 -8.90 -5.68 -9.48
CA ALA A 188 -7.45 -5.65 -9.52
C ALA A 188 -6.86 -4.60 -8.57
N TRP A 189 -7.56 -3.50 -8.30
CA TRP A 189 -7.09 -2.53 -7.30
C TRP A 189 -6.97 -3.16 -5.91
N GLY A 190 -7.98 -3.93 -5.51
CA GLY A 190 -7.93 -4.68 -4.26
C GLY A 190 -6.84 -5.74 -4.27
N ALA A 191 -6.72 -6.48 -5.36
CA ALA A 191 -5.69 -7.52 -5.50
C ALA A 191 -4.27 -6.94 -5.37
N VAL A 192 -3.98 -5.81 -5.98
CA VAL A 192 -2.65 -5.16 -5.86
C VAL A 192 -2.34 -4.79 -4.42
N LYS A 193 -3.30 -4.26 -3.67
CA LYS A 193 -3.09 -3.91 -2.24
C LYS A 193 -2.82 -5.15 -1.40
N VAL A 194 -3.59 -6.21 -1.61
CA VAL A 194 -3.42 -7.48 -0.91
C VAL A 194 -2.04 -8.09 -1.22
N MET A 195 -1.66 -8.13 -2.49
CA MET A 195 -0.37 -8.67 -2.89
C MET A 195 0.81 -7.82 -2.40
N LEU A 196 0.65 -6.50 -2.35
CA LEU A 196 1.64 -5.61 -1.76
C LEU A 196 1.86 -5.94 -0.28
N ALA A 197 0.80 -6.17 0.48
CA ALA A 197 0.90 -6.59 1.87
C ALA A 197 1.64 -7.91 2.01
N PHE A 198 1.29 -8.92 1.23
CA PHE A 198 2.00 -10.20 1.24
C PHE A 198 3.48 -10.06 0.88
N SER A 199 3.83 -9.15 -0.04
CA SER A 199 5.22 -8.92 -0.44
C SER A 199 6.10 -8.42 0.72
N LYS A 200 5.49 -7.77 1.70
CA LYS A 200 6.17 -7.21 2.87
C LYS A 200 6.24 -8.18 4.05
N LEU A 201 5.47 -9.27 4.01
CA LEU A 201 5.49 -10.29 5.05
C LEU A 201 6.73 -11.19 4.84
N PRO A 202 7.59 -11.35 5.87
CA PRO A 202 8.75 -12.25 5.76
C PRO A 202 8.33 -13.68 5.38
N GLU A 203 9.14 -14.35 4.57
CA GLU A 203 8.84 -15.71 4.09
C GLU A 203 8.57 -16.69 5.21
N GLU A 204 9.33 -16.61 6.31
CA GLU A 204 9.18 -17.48 7.48
C GLU A 204 7.83 -17.31 8.20
N LYS A 205 7.13 -16.22 7.96
CA LYS A 205 5.78 -15.97 8.49
C LYS A 205 4.65 -16.38 7.54
N ARG A 206 4.99 -16.78 6.32
CA ARG A 206 4.00 -17.17 5.32
C ARG A 206 3.57 -18.63 5.55
N THR A 207 2.39 -18.80 6.12
CA THR A 207 1.77 -20.11 6.32
C THR A 207 1.38 -20.74 4.96
N PRO A 208 1.05 -22.06 4.90
CA PRO A 208 0.52 -22.66 3.68
C PRO A 208 -0.72 -21.93 3.14
N LEU A 209 -1.62 -21.46 4.00
CA LEU A 209 -2.79 -20.68 3.62
C LEU A 209 -2.38 -19.35 2.95
N ILE A 210 -1.41 -18.64 3.54
CA ILE A 210 -0.88 -17.39 2.97
C ILE A 210 -0.23 -17.66 1.61
N ASN A 211 0.56 -18.72 1.48
CA ASN A 211 1.17 -19.08 0.19
C ASN A 211 0.12 -19.42 -0.87
N ASN A 212 -0.97 -20.08 -0.50
CA ASN A 212 -2.08 -20.32 -1.41
C ASN A 212 -2.74 -19.03 -1.88
N ALA A 213 -2.91 -18.07 -0.97
CA ALA A 213 -3.46 -16.76 -1.31
C ALA A 213 -2.52 -15.96 -2.22
N ILE A 214 -1.21 -16.01 -1.97
CA ILE A 214 -0.20 -15.39 -2.84
C ILE A 214 -0.30 -15.99 -4.25
N ASN A 215 -0.35 -17.32 -4.37
CA ASN A 215 -0.47 -17.98 -5.67
C ASN A 215 -1.75 -17.58 -6.41
N ALA A 216 -2.88 -17.48 -5.70
CA ALA A 216 -4.14 -17.02 -6.29
C ALA A 216 -4.02 -15.58 -6.82
N GLY A 217 -3.37 -14.69 -6.08
CA GLY A 217 -3.14 -13.33 -6.50
C GLY A 217 -2.19 -13.21 -7.69
N ILE A 218 -1.14 -14.01 -7.73
CA ILE A 218 -0.23 -14.10 -8.88
C ILE A 218 -0.99 -14.54 -10.13
N ASP A 219 -1.78 -15.60 -10.02
CA ASP A 219 -2.58 -16.11 -11.14
C ASP A 219 -3.56 -15.05 -11.65
N PHE A 220 -4.18 -14.31 -10.73
CA PHE A 220 -5.11 -13.25 -11.12
C PHE A 220 -4.38 -12.08 -11.81
N LEU A 221 -3.30 -11.56 -11.21
CA LEU A 221 -2.60 -10.41 -11.79
C LEU A 221 -1.91 -10.72 -13.11
N PHE A 222 -1.56 -11.98 -13.36
CA PHE A 222 -1.05 -12.45 -14.65
C PHE A 222 -2.11 -13.10 -15.56
N SER A 223 -3.39 -13.02 -15.21
CA SER A 223 -4.47 -13.48 -16.09
C SER A 223 -4.59 -12.61 -17.35
N VAL A 224 -4.04 -11.40 -17.30
CA VAL A 224 -3.85 -10.52 -18.43
C VAL A 224 -2.41 -10.00 -18.37
N ASP A 225 -1.91 -9.42 -19.48
CA ASP A 225 -0.65 -8.66 -19.40
C ASP A 225 -0.88 -7.42 -18.53
N PRO A 226 -0.16 -7.26 -17.40
CA PRO A 226 -0.35 -6.11 -16.52
C PRO A 226 -0.19 -4.76 -17.22
N ALA A 227 0.60 -4.69 -18.28
CA ALA A 227 0.78 -3.48 -19.08
C ALA A 227 -0.51 -3.00 -19.74
N THR A 228 -1.44 -3.90 -20.02
CA THR A 228 -2.73 -3.59 -20.63
C THR A 228 -3.78 -3.21 -19.58
N ALA A 229 -3.58 -3.61 -18.35
CA ALA A 229 -4.55 -3.47 -17.24
C ALA A 229 -5.97 -3.91 -17.62
N GLU A 230 -6.11 -4.88 -18.55
CA GLU A 230 -7.40 -5.41 -19.03
C GLU A 230 -8.06 -6.33 -18.01
N TYR A 231 -7.97 -5.96 -16.73
CA TYR A 231 -8.65 -6.65 -15.64
C TYR A 231 -10.15 -6.39 -15.69
N PRO A 232 -10.97 -7.26 -15.08
CA PRO A 232 -12.41 -7.02 -15.03
C PRO A 232 -12.76 -5.62 -14.51
N CYS A 233 -13.63 -4.92 -15.23
CA CYS A 233 -14.10 -3.58 -14.86
C CYS A 233 -15.61 -3.56 -15.03
N GLY A 234 -16.35 -3.49 -13.92
CA GLY A 234 -17.79 -3.63 -13.90
C GLY A 234 -18.57 -2.34 -14.23
N PHE A 235 -17.88 -1.22 -14.44
CA PHE A 235 -18.49 0.09 -14.65
C PHE A 235 -18.02 0.79 -15.91
N ALA A 236 -17.17 0.16 -16.72
CA ALA A 236 -16.70 0.70 -17.99
C ALA A 236 -16.19 -0.42 -18.90
N ASP A 237 -16.19 -0.19 -20.21
CA ASP A 237 -15.69 -1.15 -21.20
C ASP A 237 -14.17 -1.16 -21.32
N LYS A 238 -13.51 -0.18 -20.72
CA LYS A 238 -12.06 0.00 -20.77
C LYS A 238 -11.49 0.13 -19.37
N PRO A 239 -10.22 -0.27 -19.16
CA PRO A 239 -9.52 -0.01 -17.91
C PRO A 239 -9.46 1.50 -17.59
N SER A 240 -9.47 1.83 -16.30
CA SER A 240 -9.28 3.21 -15.86
C SER A 240 -7.93 3.75 -16.37
N GLY A 241 -7.92 4.97 -16.89
CA GLY A 241 -6.67 5.63 -17.30
C GLY A 241 -5.69 5.83 -16.16
N ASN A 242 -6.14 5.73 -14.91
CA ASN A 242 -5.29 5.86 -13.72
C ASN A 242 -4.24 4.75 -13.62
N TRP A 243 -4.45 3.59 -14.24
CA TRP A 243 -3.43 2.55 -14.29
C TRP A 243 -2.08 3.04 -14.84
N TRP A 244 -2.11 3.97 -15.78
CA TRP A 244 -0.90 4.52 -16.43
C TRP A 244 -0.48 5.87 -15.89
N LYS A 245 -1.06 6.35 -14.79
CA LYS A 245 -0.71 7.63 -14.15
C LYS A 245 0.00 7.36 -12.84
N PHE A 246 1.31 7.59 -12.82
CA PHE A 246 2.12 7.39 -11.62
C PHE A 246 2.01 8.62 -10.72
N GLY A 247 1.78 8.39 -9.45
CA GLY A 247 1.57 9.45 -8.50
C GLY A 247 2.10 9.16 -7.11
N PHE A 248 1.86 10.09 -6.22
CA PHE A 248 2.15 9.97 -4.79
C PHE A 248 1.26 10.95 -4.01
N PRO A 249 0.67 10.54 -2.87
CA PRO A 249 0.65 9.17 -2.33
C PRO A 249 -0.19 8.21 -3.17
N VAL A 250 -0.13 6.91 -2.84
CA VAL A 250 -0.98 5.88 -3.44
C VAL A 250 -1.93 5.37 -2.37
N PHE A 251 -3.23 5.55 -2.59
CA PHE A 251 -4.26 5.08 -1.67
C PHE A 251 -4.96 3.84 -2.23
N TYR A 252 -6.28 3.87 -2.50
CA TYR A 252 -6.96 2.70 -3.07
C TYR A 252 -6.94 2.66 -4.59
N VAL A 253 -6.92 3.80 -5.25
CA VAL A 253 -6.66 3.90 -6.68
C VAL A 253 -5.18 3.62 -6.90
N THR A 254 -4.86 2.79 -7.88
CA THR A 254 -3.50 2.34 -8.09
C THR A 254 -3.04 2.47 -9.54
N ASP A 255 -1.79 2.13 -9.80
CA ASP A 255 -1.12 2.22 -11.09
C ASP A 255 -0.28 0.97 -11.38
N ILE A 256 0.21 0.86 -12.62
CA ILE A 256 1.07 -0.25 -13.05
C ILE A 256 2.37 -0.29 -12.22
N LEU A 257 2.87 0.86 -11.77
CA LEU A 257 4.05 0.90 -10.90
C LEU A 257 3.81 0.13 -9.60
N GLN A 258 2.61 0.25 -8.99
CA GLN A 258 2.32 -0.49 -7.77
C GLN A 258 2.14 -1.99 -8.01
N ILE A 259 1.68 -2.41 -9.18
CA ILE A 259 1.72 -3.84 -9.56
C ILE A 259 3.16 -4.35 -9.46
N ALA A 260 4.12 -3.63 -10.02
CA ALA A 260 5.54 -3.98 -9.94
C ALA A 260 6.07 -3.91 -8.51
N GLU A 261 5.67 -2.91 -7.73
CA GLU A 261 6.03 -2.80 -6.31
C GLU A 261 5.59 -4.02 -5.48
N ALA A 262 4.49 -4.65 -5.87
CA ALA A 262 4.01 -5.87 -5.23
C ALA A 262 4.69 -7.13 -5.78
N LEU A 263 4.79 -7.27 -7.11
CA LEU A 263 5.24 -8.51 -7.75
C LEU A 263 6.76 -8.67 -7.75
N VAL A 264 7.54 -7.61 -7.84
CA VAL A 264 9.00 -7.70 -7.84
C VAL A 264 9.54 -8.27 -6.52
N PRO A 265 9.13 -7.79 -5.33
CA PRO A 265 9.56 -8.39 -4.08
C PRO A 265 9.09 -9.83 -3.87
N LEU A 266 8.02 -10.24 -4.54
CA LEU A 266 7.53 -11.62 -4.51
C LEU A 266 8.32 -12.57 -5.42
N GLY A 267 9.31 -12.05 -6.17
CA GLY A 267 10.20 -12.85 -7.00
C GLY A 267 9.88 -12.85 -8.49
N TYR A 268 9.00 -11.99 -8.95
CA TYR A 268 8.53 -11.96 -10.36
C TYR A 268 9.16 -10.85 -11.21
N GLY A 269 10.23 -10.20 -10.72
CA GLY A 269 10.89 -9.11 -11.44
C GLY A 269 11.48 -9.50 -12.79
N LYS A 270 11.85 -10.76 -12.96
CA LYS A 270 12.39 -11.31 -14.21
C LYS A 270 11.41 -12.19 -14.97
N ASP A 271 10.18 -12.28 -14.51
CA ASP A 271 9.13 -13.06 -15.17
C ASP A 271 8.73 -12.36 -16.48
N PRO A 272 8.74 -13.09 -17.62
CA PRO A 272 8.38 -12.50 -18.92
C PRO A 272 6.99 -11.85 -18.95
N ARG A 273 6.06 -12.32 -18.12
CA ARG A 273 4.71 -11.77 -18.05
C ARG A 273 4.66 -10.36 -17.46
N LEU A 274 5.72 -9.93 -16.73
CA LEU A 274 5.83 -8.58 -16.17
C LEU A 274 6.63 -7.64 -17.10
N ALA A 275 7.29 -8.15 -18.11
CA ALA A 275 8.26 -7.40 -18.92
C ALA A 275 7.67 -6.13 -19.55
N ASN A 276 6.47 -6.21 -20.11
CA ASN A 276 5.84 -5.04 -20.75
C ASN A 276 5.48 -3.95 -19.74
N ALA A 277 5.01 -4.33 -18.55
CA ALA A 277 4.75 -3.38 -17.48
C ALA A 277 6.03 -2.67 -17.02
N LEU A 278 7.12 -3.41 -16.88
CA LEU A 278 8.44 -2.83 -16.54
C LEU A 278 8.95 -1.89 -17.63
N ASN A 279 8.68 -2.19 -18.91
CA ASN A 279 9.02 -1.31 -20.02
C ASN A 279 8.25 0.01 -19.96
N ILE A 280 6.96 -0.02 -19.59
CA ILE A 280 6.18 1.21 -19.36
C ILE A 280 6.84 2.07 -18.30
N ILE A 281 7.27 1.46 -17.18
CA ILE A 281 7.95 2.19 -16.11
C ILE A 281 9.25 2.83 -16.63
N ARG A 282 10.07 2.09 -17.36
CA ARG A 282 11.34 2.61 -17.92
C ARG A 282 11.10 3.71 -18.94
N ASP A 283 10.10 3.55 -19.80
CA ASP A 283 9.81 4.52 -20.88
C ASP A 283 9.33 5.88 -20.34
N LYS A 284 8.81 5.95 -19.14
CA LYS A 284 8.40 7.20 -18.50
C LYS A 284 9.55 7.98 -17.87
N GLN A 285 10.72 7.36 -17.73
CA GLN A 285 11.92 8.02 -17.22
C GLN A 285 12.41 9.09 -18.21
N ASP A 286 12.63 10.31 -17.72
CA ASP A 286 13.16 11.39 -18.56
C ASP A 286 14.68 11.30 -18.73
N THR A 287 15.26 12.22 -19.49
CA THR A 287 16.70 12.24 -19.77
C THR A 287 17.58 12.50 -18.55
N GLU A 288 17.00 13.07 -17.48
CA GLU A 288 17.68 13.28 -16.20
C GLU A 288 17.52 12.08 -15.25
N GLY A 289 16.82 11.04 -15.69
CA GLY A 289 16.54 9.84 -14.88
C GLY A 289 15.37 9.98 -13.92
N ARG A 290 14.50 10.95 -14.12
CA ARG A 290 13.39 11.32 -13.24
C ARG A 290 12.05 10.88 -13.82
N TRP A 291 11.05 10.74 -12.93
CA TRP A 291 9.65 10.48 -13.29
C TRP A 291 8.78 11.66 -12.88
N ASN A 292 7.80 11.96 -13.71
CA ASN A 292 6.81 12.98 -13.43
C ASN A 292 5.73 12.48 -12.48
N MET A 293 5.15 13.39 -11.69
CA MET A 293 3.88 13.15 -11.01
C MET A 293 2.74 13.29 -12.02
N GLU A 294 1.96 12.24 -12.18
CA GLU A 294 0.84 12.20 -13.13
C GLU A 294 -0.52 12.11 -12.43
N TYR A 295 -0.51 11.74 -11.14
CA TYR A 295 -1.70 11.64 -10.30
C TYR A 295 -1.39 12.22 -8.92
N ASP A 296 -2.28 13.04 -8.37
CA ASP A 296 -2.09 13.66 -7.05
C ASP A 296 -3.39 13.69 -6.24
N TYR A 297 -3.23 14.04 -4.97
CA TYR A 297 -4.32 14.30 -4.03
C TYR A 297 -4.24 15.73 -3.49
N LYS A 298 -3.82 16.67 -4.33
CA LYS A 298 -3.64 18.07 -3.94
C LYS A 298 -4.88 18.65 -3.25
N GLY A 299 -4.68 19.24 -2.08
CA GLY A 299 -5.74 19.81 -1.28
C GLY A 299 -6.65 18.82 -0.57
N LYS A 300 -6.38 17.50 -0.69
CA LYS A 300 -7.21 16.45 -0.08
C LYS A 300 -6.53 15.75 1.09
N THR A 301 -5.21 15.88 1.21
CA THR A 301 -4.40 15.32 2.29
C THR A 301 -3.77 16.43 3.12
N TRP A 302 -3.07 16.04 4.20
CA TRP A 302 -2.40 16.99 5.10
C TRP A 302 -1.24 17.74 4.46
N VAL A 303 -0.62 17.16 3.42
CA VAL A 303 0.57 17.69 2.75
C VAL A 303 0.44 17.45 1.25
N ASP A 304 0.85 18.44 0.45
CA ASP A 304 1.00 18.30 -0.98
C ASP A 304 2.42 17.84 -1.32
N PHE A 305 2.57 16.97 -2.32
CA PHE A 305 3.84 16.34 -2.69
C PHE A 305 4.39 16.79 -4.04
N GLY A 306 3.79 17.79 -4.64
CA GLY A 306 4.25 18.36 -5.91
C GLY A 306 3.11 18.66 -6.87
N LYS A 307 3.48 18.95 -8.12
CA LYS A 307 2.54 19.35 -9.18
C LYS A 307 2.52 18.29 -10.28
N LYS A 308 1.32 18.04 -10.83
CA LYS A 308 1.17 17.16 -12.00
C LYS A 308 2.00 17.65 -13.19
N LYS A 309 2.48 16.69 -13.98
CA LYS A 309 3.29 16.89 -15.19
C LYS A 309 4.69 17.47 -14.94
N GLN A 310 5.16 17.43 -13.70
CA GLN A 310 6.51 17.85 -13.35
C GLN A 310 7.30 16.69 -12.73
N PRO A 311 8.64 16.68 -12.88
CA PRO A 311 9.49 15.71 -12.20
C PRO A 311 9.24 15.73 -10.70
N ASN A 312 9.12 14.55 -10.10
CA ASN A 312 8.75 14.41 -8.71
C ASN A 312 9.66 13.41 -8.00
N LYS A 313 10.21 13.81 -6.87
CA LYS A 313 11.13 12.97 -6.09
C LYS A 313 10.45 11.72 -5.53
N TRP A 314 9.22 11.83 -5.06
CA TRP A 314 8.49 10.69 -4.50
C TRP A 314 8.14 9.65 -5.55
N VAL A 315 7.68 10.05 -6.72
CA VAL A 315 7.42 9.14 -7.83
C VAL A 315 8.71 8.51 -8.34
N THR A 316 9.78 9.30 -8.46
CA THR A 316 11.11 8.83 -8.87
C THR A 316 11.65 7.79 -7.89
N LEU A 317 11.48 8.02 -6.58
CA LEU A 317 11.85 7.06 -5.54
C LEU A 317 11.11 5.72 -5.71
N ARG A 318 9.79 5.76 -5.93
CA ARG A 318 9.00 4.56 -6.18
C ARG A 318 9.54 3.74 -7.36
N ALA A 319 9.75 4.41 -8.49
CA ALA A 319 10.22 3.75 -9.70
C ALA A 319 11.63 3.18 -9.55
N LEU A 320 12.55 3.93 -8.97
CA LEU A 320 13.93 3.47 -8.77
C LEU A 320 14.04 2.30 -7.80
N ARG A 321 13.21 2.24 -6.76
CA ARG A 321 13.15 1.07 -5.86
C ARG A 321 12.85 -0.21 -6.63
N VAL A 322 11.85 -0.15 -7.51
CA VAL A 322 11.44 -1.30 -8.33
C VAL A 322 12.57 -1.71 -9.28
N LEU A 323 13.09 -0.76 -10.06
CA LEU A 323 14.10 -1.07 -11.07
C LEU A 323 15.41 -1.56 -10.44
N LYS A 324 15.81 -0.97 -9.33
CA LYS A 324 17.02 -1.40 -8.62
C LYS A 324 16.88 -2.80 -8.01
N ALA A 325 15.71 -3.15 -7.51
CA ALA A 325 15.44 -4.48 -6.97
C ALA A 325 15.57 -5.58 -8.04
N ILE A 326 15.26 -5.27 -9.29
CA ILE A 326 15.39 -6.22 -10.41
C ILE A 326 16.86 -6.46 -10.77
N GLU A 327 17.72 -5.46 -10.62
CA GLU A 327 19.15 -5.53 -10.93
C GLU A 327 19.95 -6.35 -9.90
N SER A 328 19.41 -6.55 -8.71
CA SER A 328 20.10 -7.27 -7.62
C SER A 328 19.93 -8.78 -7.68
#